data_6b87bfd8ddbb81f85928e6043774d3fb
#
_entry.id   6b87bfd8ddbb81f85928e6043774d3fb
#
_cell.length_a   1.000
_cell.length_b   1.000
_cell.length_c   1.000
_cell.angle_alpha   90.00
_cell.angle_beta   90.00
_cell.angle_gamma   90.00
#
_symmetry.space_group_name_H-M   'P 1'
#
loop_
_entity.id
_entity.type
_entity.pdbx_description
1 polymer ?
#
loop_
_entity_poly.entity_id
_entity_poly.type
_entity_poly.pdbx_seq_one_letter_code
_entity_poly.pdbx_strand_id
1 'polypeptide(L)'
;FIAQPDAGFVEGVHDGTCIAGISGVWNAVSVQEAWGDNYGACKLPTYTCNGKQIQMASFKGYKMFGVNAYSEHAAWAHKLAEWITNEENQILRFQERSQGPANIVAASSDEVGKVPAIAAVIDQAQYGVLQRVGNSYWDACTSFADTIAAGNPDNIPLQDLMDRLVSGIAASVV
;
A
#
# COMPACT_ATOMS: atom_id res chain seq x y z
N PHE A 1 -5.16 -3.13 -19.83
CA PHE A 1 -5.21 -3.05 -18.37
C PHE A 1 -5.95 -4.29 -17.86
N ILE A 2 -5.34 -5.05 -16.99
CA ILE A 2 -5.93 -6.25 -16.41
C ILE A 2 -6.03 -6.02 -14.90
N ALA A 3 -7.22 -6.16 -14.33
CA ALA A 3 -7.40 -6.18 -12.90
C ALA A 3 -7.04 -7.60 -12.41
N GLN A 4 -6.04 -7.68 -11.55
CA GLN A 4 -5.62 -8.93 -10.92
C GLN A 4 -5.47 -8.73 -9.43
N PRO A 5 -5.79 -9.74 -8.61
CA PRO A 5 -5.42 -9.72 -7.20
C PRO A 5 -3.89 -9.59 -7.05
N ASP A 6 -3.46 -9.12 -5.90
CA ASP A 6 -2.04 -8.85 -5.61
C ASP A 6 -1.12 -10.06 -5.86
N ALA A 7 -1.59 -11.26 -5.51
CA ALA A 7 -0.88 -12.51 -5.82
C ALA A 7 -0.72 -12.76 -7.33
N GLY A 8 -1.76 -12.53 -8.11
CA GLY A 8 -1.72 -12.68 -9.57
C GLY A 8 -0.79 -11.67 -10.25
N PHE A 9 -0.62 -10.47 -9.67
CA PHE A 9 0.37 -9.52 -10.16
C PHE A 9 1.80 -10.06 -10.01
N VAL A 10 2.15 -10.59 -8.83
CA VAL A 10 3.48 -11.14 -8.57
C VAL A 10 3.76 -12.35 -9.46
N GLU A 11 2.80 -13.27 -9.62
CA GLU A 11 2.92 -14.40 -10.55
C GLU A 11 3.15 -13.93 -11.99
N GLY A 12 2.35 -12.97 -12.47
CA GLY A 12 2.47 -12.43 -13.81
C GLY A 12 3.78 -11.71 -14.08
N VAL A 13 4.41 -11.14 -13.04
CA VAL A 13 5.77 -10.58 -13.12
C VAL A 13 6.81 -11.68 -13.30
N HIS A 14 6.69 -12.79 -12.54
CA HIS A 14 7.64 -13.89 -12.59
C HIS A 14 7.55 -14.71 -13.90
N ASP A 15 6.37 -14.87 -14.45
CA ASP A 15 6.16 -15.60 -15.72
C ASP A 15 6.27 -14.70 -16.97
N GLY A 16 6.46 -13.39 -16.79
CA GLY A 16 6.64 -12.43 -17.87
C GLY A 16 5.34 -11.99 -18.55
N THR A 17 4.18 -12.34 -18.04
CA THR A 17 2.88 -11.90 -18.59
C THR A 17 2.50 -10.50 -18.11
N CYS A 18 3.11 -10.01 -17.03
CA CYS A 18 2.89 -8.69 -16.47
C CYS A 18 4.20 -7.89 -16.42
N ILE A 19 4.24 -6.74 -17.10
CA ILE A 19 5.43 -5.87 -17.18
C ILE A 19 5.30 -4.58 -16.38
N ALA A 20 4.14 -4.27 -15.87
CA ALA A 20 3.89 -3.11 -15.00
C ALA A 20 2.59 -3.31 -14.22
N GLY A 21 2.51 -2.76 -13.02
CA GLY A 21 1.31 -2.81 -12.20
C GLY A 21 1.31 -1.79 -11.08
N ILE A 22 0.15 -1.58 -10.49
CA ILE A 22 -0.03 -0.79 -9.27
C ILE A 22 -0.07 -1.77 -8.11
N SER A 23 0.88 -1.64 -7.19
CA SER A 23 0.99 -2.48 -6.01
C SER A 23 1.59 -1.69 -4.84
N GLY A 24 1.79 -2.35 -3.72
CA GLY A 24 2.45 -1.76 -2.56
C GLY A 24 3.90 -2.21 -2.41
N VAL A 25 4.63 -1.55 -1.50
CA VAL A 25 6.05 -1.86 -1.24
C VAL A 25 6.28 -3.29 -0.75
N TRP A 26 5.25 -3.99 -0.28
CA TRP A 26 5.36 -5.38 0.18
C TRP A 26 5.72 -6.36 -0.94
N ASN A 27 5.44 -6.02 -2.20
CA ASN A 27 5.82 -6.81 -3.37
C ASN A 27 7.14 -6.38 -4.01
N ALA A 28 7.76 -5.28 -3.57
CA ALA A 28 8.94 -4.69 -4.19
C ALA A 28 10.11 -5.66 -4.29
N VAL A 29 10.39 -6.42 -3.22
CA VAL A 29 11.49 -7.39 -3.20
C VAL A 29 11.26 -8.50 -4.25
N SER A 30 10.05 -9.07 -4.28
CA SER A 30 9.72 -10.16 -5.22
C SER A 30 9.77 -9.69 -6.68
N VAL A 31 9.30 -8.47 -6.96
CA VAL A 31 9.38 -7.90 -8.32
C VAL A 31 10.83 -7.61 -8.71
N GLN A 32 11.64 -7.11 -7.78
CA GLN A 32 13.05 -6.86 -8.02
C GLN A 32 13.84 -8.16 -8.25
N GLU A 33 13.51 -9.23 -7.55
CA GLU A 33 14.10 -10.56 -7.78
C GLU A 33 13.80 -11.08 -9.19
N ALA A 34 12.59 -10.85 -9.70
CA ALA A 34 12.20 -11.28 -11.05
C ALA A 34 12.84 -10.43 -12.16
N TRP A 35 12.95 -9.12 -11.97
CA TRP A 35 13.41 -8.19 -13.03
C TRP A 35 14.87 -7.74 -12.89
N GLY A 36 15.51 -7.98 -11.74
CA GLY A 36 16.90 -7.59 -11.49
C GLY A 36 17.13 -6.09 -11.74
N ASP A 37 18.10 -5.76 -12.56
CA ASP A 37 18.48 -4.38 -12.90
C ASP A 37 17.42 -3.63 -13.74
N ASN A 38 16.44 -4.35 -14.29
CA ASN A 38 15.33 -3.74 -15.02
C ASN A 38 14.17 -3.30 -14.11
N TYR A 39 14.25 -3.55 -12.81
CA TYR A 39 13.25 -3.12 -11.86
C TYR A 39 13.23 -1.60 -11.70
N GLY A 40 12.04 -1.03 -11.73
CA GLY A 40 11.80 0.37 -11.43
C GLY A 40 10.49 0.56 -10.68
N ALA A 41 10.42 1.61 -9.89
CA ALA A 41 9.20 2.03 -9.21
C ALA A 41 9.07 3.55 -9.27
N CYS A 42 7.84 4.04 -9.35
CA CYS A 42 7.52 5.45 -9.33
C CYS A 42 6.21 5.69 -8.58
N LYS A 43 5.92 6.94 -8.25
CA LYS A 43 4.62 7.31 -7.69
C LYS A 43 3.49 6.92 -8.63
N LEU A 44 2.26 6.86 -8.11
CA LEU A 44 1.06 6.54 -8.89
C LEU A 44 0.91 7.48 -10.10
N PRO A 45 0.37 6.99 -11.21
CA PRO A 45 0.16 7.80 -12.41
C PRO A 45 -0.90 8.88 -12.21
N THR A 46 -1.00 9.79 -13.16
CA THR A 46 -2.14 10.68 -13.31
C THR A 46 -3.23 10.03 -14.17
N TYR A 47 -4.44 10.51 -14.02
CA TYR A 47 -5.55 10.18 -14.91
C TYR A 47 -6.26 11.45 -15.38
N THR A 48 -6.92 11.36 -16.52
CA THR A 48 -7.68 12.50 -17.08
C THR A 48 -9.13 12.46 -16.62
N CYS A 49 -9.58 13.53 -15.97
CA CYS A 49 -10.98 13.70 -15.60
C CYS A 49 -11.45 15.09 -16.02
N ASN A 50 -12.52 15.16 -16.80
CA ASN A 50 -13.06 16.41 -17.36
C ASN A 50 -11.99 17.31 -18.01
N GLY A 51 -11.10 16.70 -18.80
CA GLY A 51 -10.00 17.39 -19.50
C GLY A 51 -8.84 17.86 -18.60
N LYS A 52 -8.84 17.52 -17.32
CA LYS A 52 -7.77 17.85 -16.39
C LYS A 52 -7.00 16.60 -16.00
N GLN A 53 -5.68 16.73 -15.91
CA GLN A 53 -4.82 15.70 -15.35
C GLN A 53 -4.87 15.76 -13.82
N ILE A 54 -5.25 14.63 -13.20
CA ILE A 54 -5.38 14.49 -11.76
C ILE A 54 -4.40 13.44 -11.29
N GLN A 55 -3.58 13.76 -10.30
CA GLN A 55 -2.68 12.80 -9.65
C GLN A 55 -3.50 11.83 -8.81
N MET A 56 -3.29 10.53 -9.00
CA MET A 56 -3.92 9.52 -8.15
C MET A 56 -3.45 9.67 -6.70
N ALA A 57 -4.41 9.63 -5.79
CA ALA A 57 -4.16 9.62 -4.35
C ALA A 57 -3.98 8.18 -3.84
N SER A 58 -3.32 8.05 -2.72
CA SER A 58 -3.16 6.80 -1.97
C SER A 58 -3.55 6.98 -0.51
N PHE A 59 -3.81 5.88 0.19
CA PHE A 59 -3.88 5.94 1.64
C PHE A 59 -2.48 6.04 2.26
N LYS A 60 -2.40 6.78 3.37
CA LYS A 60 -1.29 6.76 4.32
C LYS A 60 -1.71 5.90 5.51
N GLY A 61 -0.98 4.82 5.73
CA GLY A 61 -1.13 3.97 6.90
C GLY A 61 0.16 3.95 7.71
N TYR A 62 0.02 3.68 9.00
CA TYR A 62 1.14 3.52 9.92
C TYR A 62 1.05 2.14 10.56
N LYS A 63 2.16 1.42 10.62
CA LYS A 63 2.31 0.23 11.45
C LYS A 63 2.81 0.68 12.82
N MET A 64 2.11 0.31 13.87
CA MET A 64 2.41 0.75 15.23
C MET A 64 2.52 -0.46 16.16
N PHE A 65 3.37 -0.35 17.18
CA PHE A 65 3.39 -1.26 18.31
C PHE A 65 2.63 -0.64 19.47
N GLY A 66 1.56 -1.30 19.89
CA GLY A 66 0.78 -0.91 21.05
C GLY A 66 1.09 -1.78 22.24
N VAL A 67 1.04 -1.21 23.43
CA VAL A 67 1.13 -1.94 24.69
C VAL A 67 -0.27 -2.14 25.23
N ASN A 68 -0.62 -3.40 25.55
CA ASN A 68 -1.90 -3.72 26.17
C ASN A 68 -1.97 -3.08 27.57
N ALA A 69 -2.98 -2.22 27.81
CA ALA A 69 -3.18 -1.54 29.06
C ALA A 69 -3.42 -2.48 30.27
N TYR A 70 -3.88 -3.71 30.00
CA TYR A 70 -4.14 -4.74 31.02
C TYR A 70 -2.96 -5.70 31.24
N SER A 71 -1.78 -5.40 30.64
CA SER A 71 -0.59 -6.23 30.83
C SER A 71 -0.05 -6.09 32.24
N GLU A 72 0.17 -7.21 32.93
CA GLU A 72 0.87 -7.24 34.23
C GLU A 72 2.35 -6.80 34.11
N HIS A 73 2.89 -6.78 32.89
CA HIS A 73 4.28 -6.41 32.58
C HIS A 73 4.35 -5.16 31.69
N ALA A 74 3.45 -4.20 31.85
CA ALA A 74 3.34 -3.02 31.01
C ALA A 74 4.67 -2.25 30.85
N ALA A 75 5.47 -2.12 31.92
CA ALA A 75 6.77 -1.45 31.88
C ALA A 75 7.78 -2.16 30.95
N TRP A 76 7.80 -3.49 30.96
CA TRP A 76 8.64 -4.27 30.06
C TRP A 76 8.14 -4.24 28.62
N ALA A 77 6.83 -4.27 28.44
CA ALA A 77 6.21 -4.16 27.12
C ALA A 77 6.48 -2.80 26.48
N HIS A 78 6.49 -1.70 27.25
CA HIS A 78 6.89 -0.39 26.75
C HIS A 78 8.37 -0.38 26.32
N LYS A 79 9.28 -0.92 27.13
CA LYS A 79 10.69 -1.03 26.76
C LYS A 79 10.91 -1.86 25.51
N LEU A 80 10.15 -2.96 25.34
CA LEU A 80 10.20 -3.78 24.13
C LEU A 80 9.71 -3.00 22.91
N ALA A 81 8.58 -2.29 23.03
CA ALA A 81 8.04 -1.46 21.95
C ALA A 81 9.02 -0.35 21.54
N GLU A 82 9.65 0.32 22.51
CA GLU A 82 10.69 1.31 22.27
C GLU A 82 11.90 0.70 21.56
N TRP A 83 12.39 -0.44 22.04
CA TRP A 83 13.52 -1.14 21.46
C TRP A 83 13.24 -1.57 20.01
N ILE A 84 12.07 -2.17 19.73
CA ILE A 84 11.70 -2.60 18.38
C ILE A 84 11.61 -1.40 17.41
N THR A 85 11.22 -0.23 17.91
CA THR A 85 10.98 0.98 17.09
C THR A 85 12.12 1.99 17.13
N ASN A 86 13.21 1.71 17.83
CA ASN A 86 14.36 2.61 17.87
C ASN A 86 15.06 2.70 16.49
N GLU A 87 15.93 3.68 16.34
CA GLU A 87 16.64 3.96 15.09
C GLU A 87 17.45 2.74 14.61
N GLU A 88 18.25 2.14 15.49
CA GLU A 88 19.14 1.01 15.17
C GLU A 88 18.35 -0.18 14.61
N ASN A 89 17.27 -0.59 15.28
CA ASN A 89 16.44 -1.71 14.82
C ASN A 89 15.63 -1.36 13.54
N GLN A 90 15.31 -0.11 13.29
CA GLN A 90 14.71 0.30 12.03
C GLN A 90 15.71 0.27 10.88
N ILE A 91 16.96 0.68 11.10
CA ILE A 91 18.04 0.55 10.12
C ILE A 91 18.32 -0.94 9.83
N LEU A 92 18.43 -1.78 10.85
CA LEU A 92 18.63 -3.21 10.68
C LEU A 92 17.49 -3.84 9.85
N ARG A 93 16.24 -3.48 10.14
CA ARG A 93 15.07 -3.97 9.38
C ARG A 93 15.07 -3.49 7.94
N PHE A 94 15.52 -2.27 7.67
CA PHE A 94 15.74 -1.78 6.33
C PHE A 94 16.78 -2.61 5.58
N GLN A 95 17.94 -2.85 6.21
CA GLN A 95 19.04 -3.62 5.61
C GLN A 95 18.64 -5.07 5.31
N GLU A 96 17.94 -5.73 6.24
CA GLU A 96 17.59 -7.15 6.14
C GLU A 96 16.30 -7.41 5.34
N ARG A 97 15.39 -6.43 5.25
CA ARG A 97 14.04 -6.62 4.72
C ARG A 97 13.58 -5.54 3.74
N SER A 98 14.44 -4.59 3.41
CA SER A 98 14.11 -3.44 2.55
C SER A 98 12.84 -2.69 2.97
N GLN A 99 12.52 -2.72 4.28
CA GLN A 99 11.39 -1.99 4.84
C GLN A 99 11.80 -0.56 5.17
N GLY A 100 11.12 0.43 4.57
CA GLY A 100 11.40 1.83 4.82
C GLY A 100 11.23 2.20 6.30
N PRO A 101 12.23 2.83 6.93
CA PRO A 101 12.14 3.26 8.32
C PRO A 101 11.18 4.43 8.49
N ALA A 102 10.48 4.47 9.62
CA ALA A 102 9.64 5.61 10.03
C ALA A 102 10.42 6.62 10.90
N ASN A 103 11.54 6.21 11.49
CA ASN A 103 12.44 7.10 12.20
C ASN A 103 13.02 8.14 11.23
N ILE A 104 12.95 9.42 11.59
CA ILE A 104 13.31 10.55 10.70
C ILE A 104 14.80 10.49 10.32
N VAL A 105 15.68 10.14 11.25
CA VAL A 105 17.13 10.08 11.01
C VAL A 105 17.43 8.90 10.05
N ALA A 106 16.93 7.72 10.35
CA ALA A 106 17.10 6.55 9.50
C ALA A 106 16.49 6.74 8.10
N ALA A 107 15.32 7.35 8.00
CA ALA A 107 14.63 7.62 6.72
C ALA A 107 15.38 8.65 5.85
N SER A 108 16.18 9.52 6.46
CA SER A 108 16.95 10.55 5.75
C SER A 108 18.28 10.04 5.22
N SER A 109 18.62 8.77 5.41
CA SER A 109 19.87 8.20 4.89
C SER A 109 19.84 8.07 3.37
N ASP A 110 20.99 8.30 2.74
CA ASP A 110 21.15 8.16 1.29
C ASP A 110 20.82 6.75 0.78
N GLU A 111 21.05 5.73 1.61
CA GLU A 111 20.78 4.33 1.29
C GLU A 111 19.28 4.06 1.13
N VAL A 112 18.48 4.62 2.02
CA VAL A 112 17.01 4.49 1.99
C VAL A 112 16.45 5.16 0.73
N GLY A 113 16.94 6.34 0.38
CA GLY A 113 16.51 7.07 -0.81
C GLY A 113 16.88 6.42 -2.15
N LYS A 114 17.85 5.50 -2.15
CA LYS A 114 18.26 4.76 -3.36
C LYS A 114 17.39 3.54 -3.67
N VAL A 115 16.54 3.09 -2.74
CA VAL A 115 15.62 1.96 -2.98
C VAL A 115 14.42 2.46 -3.78
N PRO A 116 14.21 2.00 -5.04
CA PRO A 116 13.20 2.57 -5.94
C PRO A 116 11.79 2.59 -5.33
N ALA A 117 11.37 1.50 -4.68
CA ALA A 117 10.05 1.41 -4.05
C ALA A 117 9.86 2.43 -2.92
N ILE A 118 10.90 2.68 -2.12
CA ILE A 118 10.84 3.64 -1.02
C ILE A 118 10.84 5.06 -1.56
N ALA A 119 11.67 5.37 -2.55
CA ALA A 119 11.67 6.65 -3.22
C ALA A 119 10.29 6.96 -3.83
N ALA A 120 9.66 5.97 -4.47
CA ALA A 120 8.31 6.10 -5.02
C ALA A 120 7.26 6.41 -3.94
N VAL A 121 7.35 5.78 -2.76
CA VAL A 121 6.44 6.06 -1.63
C VAL A 121 6.66 7.47 -1.06
N ILE A 122 7.91 7.92 -0.96
CA ILE A 122 8.24 9.28 -0.53
C ILE A 122 7.64 10.30 -1.50
N ASP A 123 7.81 10.10 -2.81
CA ASP A 123 7.23 10.98 -3.84
C ASP A 123 5.70 10.97 -3.83
N GLN A 124 5.09 9.83 -3.55
CA GLN A 124 3.64 9.68 -3.45
C GLN A 124 3.07 10.32 -2.17
N ALA A 125 3.87 10.44 -1.11
CA ALA A 125 3.39 10.84 0.22
C ALA A 125 2.65 12.17 0.24
N GLN A 126 3.02 13.14 -0.61
CA GLN A 126 2.34 14.43 -0.71
C GLN A 126 0.89 14.31 -1.21
N TYR A 127 0.56 13.24 -1.95
CA TYR A 127 -0.77 12.96 -2.50
C TYR A 127 -1.54 11.94 -1.66
N GLY A 128 -0.99 11.51 -0.54
CA GLY A 128 -1.62 10.54 0.33
C GLY A 128 -2.58 11.18 1.34
N VAL A 129 -3.65 10.46 1.66
CA VAL A 129 -4.62 10.80 2.71
C VAL A 129 -4.61 9.75 3.80
N LEU A 130 -4.88 10.15 5.05
CA LEU A 130 -4.97 9.19 6.15
C LEU A 130 -6.12 8.21 5.91
N GLN A 131 -5.84 6.93 6.06
CA GLN A 131 -6.88 5.92 6.05
C GLN A 131 -7.74 6.08 7.30
N ARG A 132 -9.02 6.41 7.10
CA ARG A 132 -10.03 6.57 8.16
C ARG A 132 -11.16 5.56 8.05
N VAL A 133 -10.97 4.52 7.25
CA VAL A 133 -11.92 3.45 6.99
C VAL A 133 -11.39 2.14 7.54
N GLY A 134 -12.29 1.27 8.00
CA GLY A 134 -11.95 -0.07 8.49
C GLY A 134 -11.63 -1.06 7.36
N ASN A 135 -11.35 -2.30 7.73
CA ASN A 135 -10.96 -3.35 6.77
C ASN A 135 -12.06 -3.71 5.77
N SER A 136 -13.32 -3.64 6.16
CA SER A 136 -14.48 -3.89 5.30
C SER A 136 -14.65 -2.88 4.14
N TYR A 137 -13.93 -1.75 4.18
CA TYR A 137 -13.76 -0.88 3.02
C TYR A 137 -13.22 -1.66 1.81
N TRP A 138 -12.24 -2.54 2.02
CA TRP A 138 -11.60 -3.28 0.95
C TRP A 138 -12.53 -4.28 0.28
N ASP A 139 -13.38 -4.97 1.04
CA ASP A 139 -14.35 -5.93 0.51
C ASP A 139 -15.36 -5.23 -0.41
N ALA A 140 -15.88 -4.07 0.00
CA ALA A 140 -16.78 -3.27 -0.82
C ALA A 140 -16.10 -2.74 -2.10
N CYS A 141 -14.85 -2.28 -1.98
CA CYS A 141 -14.05 -1.81 -3.13
C CYS A 141 -13.73 -2.96 -4.09
N THR A 142 -13.37 -4.14 -3.59
CA THR A 142 -13.08 -5.31 -4.42
C THR A 142 -14.30 -5.71 -5.23
N SER A 143 -15.46 -5.85 -4.60
CA SER A 143 -16.71 -6.18 -5.30
C SER A 143 -17.06 -5.18 -6.40
N PHE A 144 -16.89 -3.88 -6.15
CA PHE A 144 -17.10 -2.84 -7.16
C PHE A 144 -16.08 -2.96 -8.29
N ALA A 145 -14.80 -3.11 -7.96
CA ALA A 145 -13.71 -3.19 -8.93
C ALA A 145 -13.84 -4.42 -9.84
N ASP A 146 -14.16 -5.58 -9.27
CA ASP A 146 -14.36 -6.82 -10.02
C ASP A 146 -15.51 -6.70 -11.02
N THR A 147 -16.63 -6.07 -10.62
CA THR A 147 -17.76 -5.83 -11.52
C THR A 147 -17.36 -4.94 -12.69
N ILE A 148 -16.63 -3.85 -12.43
CA ILE A 148 -16.17 -2.93 -13.48
C ILE A 148 -15.11 -3.60 -14.37
N ALA A 149 -14.17 -4.34 -13.79
CA ALA A 149 -13.13 -5.04 -14.54
C ALA A 149 -13.71 -6.12 -15.47
N ALA A 150 -14.78 -6.81 -15.05
CA ALA A 150 -15.53 -7.75 -15.87
C ALA A 150 -16.39 -7.09 -16.97
N GLY A 151 -16.35 -5.75 -17.08
CA GLY A 151 -17.14 -5.01 -18.07
C GLY A 151 -18.61 -4.84 -17.67
N ASN A 152 -18.93 -4.99 -16.39
CA ASN A 152 -20.30 -4.86 -15.85
C ASN A 152 -21.32 -5.74 -16.64
N PRO A 153 -21.16 -7.07 -16.63
CA PRO A 153 -21.92 -7.96 -17.50
C PRO A 153 -23.44 -7.90 -17.30
N ASP A 154 -23.89 -7.53 -16.11
CA ASP A 154 -25.31 -7.38 -15.77
C ASP A 154 -25.87 -6.01 -16.14
N ASN A 155 -25.07 -5.13 -16.76
CA ASN A 155 -25.44 -3.76 -17.13
C ASN A 155 -26.07 -2.95 -15.97
N ILE A 156 -25.56 -3.12 -14.76
CA ILE A 156 -26.02 -2.41 -13.57
C ILE A 156 -25.71 -0.91 -13.75
N PRO A 157 -26.66 0.01 -13.53
CA PRO A 157 -26.38 1.44 -13.59
C PRO A 157 -25.19 1.81 -12.69
N LEU A 158 -24.29 2.65 -13.21
CA LEU A 158 -23.07 3.03 -12.47
C LEU A 158 -23.40 3.67 -11.10
N GLN A 159 -24.49 4.43 -11.02
CA GLN A 159 -24.95 5.01 -9.77
C GLN A 159 -25.31 3.93 -8.74
N ASP A 160 -26.00 2.86 -9.17
CA ASP A 160 -26.36 1.75 -8.28
C ASP A 160 -25.12 1.02 -7.78
N LEU A 161 -24.09 0.85 -8.63
CA LEU A 161 -22.80 0.29 -8.20
C LEU A 161 -22.10 1.17 -7.17
N MET A 162 -22.11 2.49 -7.37
CA MET A 162 -21.57 3.45 -6.42
C MET A 162 -22.34 3.46 -5.10
N ASP A 163 -23.66 3.38 -5.14
CA ASP A 163 -24.51 3.35 -3.95
C ASP A 163 -24.27 2.05 -3.14
N ARG A 164 -24.08 0.92 -3.82
CA ARG A 164 -23.70 -0.35 -3.18
C ARG A 164 -22.31 -0.25 -2.52
N LEU A 165 -21.33 0.34 -3.21
CA LEU A 165 -20.00 0.59 -2.66
C LEU A 165 -20.07 1.42 -1.38
N VAL A 166 -20.76 2.56 -1.42
CA VAL A 166 -20.92 3.46 -0.27
C VAL A 166 -21.64 2.77 0.89
N SER A 167 -22.72 2.03 0.58
CA SER A 167 -23.48 1.28 1.59
C SER A 167 -22.64 0.17 2.24
N GLY A 168 -21.84 -0.54 1.46
CA GLY A 168 -20.91 -1.56 1.96
C GLY A 168 -19.85 -0.97 2.89
N ILE A 169 -19.29 0.19 2.55
CA ILE A 169 -18.34 0.91 3.39
C ILE A 169 -19.02 1.38 4.69
N ALA A 170 -20.23 1.95 4.60
CA ALA A 170 -20.95 2.48 5.76
C ALA A 170 -21.36 1.38 6.75
N ALA A 171 -21.76 0.20 6.25
CA ALA A 171 -22.12 -0.95 7.09
C ALA A 171 -20.96 -1.48 7.94
N SER A 172 -19.74 -1.10 7.61
CA SER A 172 -18.52 -1.54 8.29
C SER A 172 -18.06 -0.64 9.44
N VAL A 173 -18.75 0.43 9.69
CA VAL A 173 -18.41 1.46 10.70
C VAL A 173 -19.24 1.27 11.99
N VAL A 174 -19.54 0.02 12.38
CA VAL A 174 -20.22 -0.29 13.64
C VAL A 174 -19.22 -0.80 14.68
#